data_d0f35bd620238f64e0877561a18f5f32
#
_entry.id   d0f35bd620238f64e0877561a18f5f32
#
_cell.length_a   1.000
_cell.length_b   1.000
_cell.length_c   1.000
_cell.angle_alpha   90.00
_cell.angle_beta   90.00
_cell.angle_gamma   90.00
#
_symmetry.space_group_name_H-M   'P 1'
#
loop_
_entity.id
_entity.type
_entity.pdbx_description
1 polymer ?
#
loop_
_entity_poly.entity_id
_entity_poly.type
_entity_poly.pdbx_seq_one_letter_code
_entity_poly.pdbx_strand_id
1 'polypeptide(L)'
;MSFYIEKIIVTGSGKTDSIIELSNGVNIIYGPSNTGKTYIVKCIDYMFGSEREPIDISTGYQYIKIIVRTQCGTITMSRKIGENKIEVSSNDNNVPSGKYATKASRTNYDKTINSVWLSLIGINDLHLVISNENYKKQILSWRTFSHMFMLTETKIISEYSAILSGRDTSNTAVIASLIFLLSGQDFAETETKDTKEIKEAKKNAVKAYINKELFRLSERNQELLAQLKENPNIDIAVEIEKIMAEISTNEKRINSSIEENQKILAQLYEKNENLSECNVLLNRYDELTTQYDADLKRLNFIVDGEANLNASFSTHCPFCDGEVVVKKNQNYIDAAKSDYKKIKLQAKDLESASKELRSEKLSLEQEIGTLMAKKKSIEELIEKELKPQVFNLKEKLSAYKDAIECQKEIDILKKLSEQKTADMIENDTDEESELKFKVKEHLDYSFINELSNGIKSFLENCNYDNLLSVIFDKADMDIVINGKKKSSNGKGYNAYFNSVVAIVLSRYMESKAKYSPDFLVLDSPILS
;
A
#
# COMPACT_ATOMS: atom_id res chain seq x y z
N MET A 1 4.92 19.75 19.73
CA MET A 1 6.33 19.31 19.78
C MET A 1 6.48 18.24 18.74
N SER A 2 7.44 18.33 17.84
CA SER A 2 7.65 17.28 16.83
C SER A 2 8.92 16.50 17.15
N PHE A 3 8.87 15.21 16.97
CA PHE A 3 10.03 14.33 17.07
C PHE A 3 10.08 13.40 15.85
N TYR A 4 11.24 12.84 15.56
CA TYR A 4 11.36 11.76 14.58
C TYR A 4 12.44 10.76 15.00
N ILE A 5 12.32 9.55 14.53
CA ILE A 5 13.33 8.52 14.74
C ILE A 5 14.43 8.75 13.73
N GLU A 6 15.63 9.11 14.20
CA GLU A 6 16.79 9.38 13.35
C GLU A 6 17.53 8.10 12.96
N LYS A 7 17.66 7.15 13.91
CA LYS A 7 18.38 5.90 13.65
C LYS A 7 17.74 4.73 14.40
N ILE A 8 17.78 3.58 13.77
CA ILE A 8 17.47 2.29 14.39
C ILE A 8 18.72 1.43 14.25
N ILE A 9 19.24 0.94 15.36
CA ILE A 9 20.50 0.19 15.40
C ILE A 9 20.24 -1.13 16.13
N VAL A 10 20.64 -2.22 15.51
CA VAL A 10 20.56 -3.57 16.12
C VAL A 10 21.96 -4.11 16.25
N THR A 11 22.38 -4.44 17.48
CA THR A 11 23.75 -4.85 17.78
C THR A 11 23.79 -6.22 18.46
N GLY A 12 24.89 -6.93 18.28
CA GLY A 12 25.11 -8.23 18.90
C GLY A 12 26.60 -8.55 19.01
N SER A 13 26.97 -9.36 19.99
CA SER A 13 28.38 -9.76 20.19
C SER A 13 28.89 -10.53 18.97
N GLY A 14 29.96 -10.03 18.35
CA GLY A 14 30.58 -10.65 17.17
C GLY A 14 29.76 -10.50 15.88
N LYS A 15 28.78 -9.62 15.84
CA LYS A 15 27.97 -9.29 14.66
C LYS A 15 28.25 -7.85 14.20
N THR A 16 28.15 -7.64 12.90
CA THR A 16 28.16 -6.28 12.33
C THR A 16 26.86 -5.58 12.75
N ASP A 17 26.95 -4.35 13.18
CA ASP A 17 25.77 -3.56 13.53
C ASP A 17 24.88 -3.35 12.31
N SER A 18 23.60 -3.61 12.47
CA SER A 18 22.58 -3.29 11.47
C SER A 18 22.01 -1.91 11.78
N ILE A 19 22.25 -0.96 10.87
CA ILE A 19 21.90 0.44 11.06
C ILE A 19 20.95 0.88 9.96
N ILE A 20 19.87 1.54 10.36
CA ILE A 20 18.96 2.24 9.45
C ILE A 20 18.92 3.69 9.88
N GLU A 21 19.23 4.56 8.95
CA GLU A 21 19.17 6.01 9.13
C GLU A 21 17.91 6.55 8.46
N LEU A 22 17.19 7.38 9.20
CA LEU A 22 15.96 8.01 8.77
C LEU A 22 16.11 9.54 8.85
N SER A 23 15.45 10.24 7.97
CA SER A 23 15.40 11.70 7.97
C SER A 23 14.07 12.21 8.48
N ASN A 24 14.01 13.49 8.82
CA ASN A 24 12.73 14.13 9.09
C ASN A 24 11.85 14.13 7.83
N GLY A 25 10.57 13.81 7.98
CA GLY A 25 9.60 13.71 6.88
C GLY A 25 9.42 12.29 6.36
N VAL A 26 9.21 12.12 5.05
CA VAL A 26 8.87 10.85 4.45
C VAL A 26 10.12 10.01 4.18
N ASN A 27 10.13 8.79 4.71
CA ASN A 27 11.18 7.80 4.47
C ASN A 27 10.56 6.58 3.78
N ILE A 28 11.14 6.16 2.67
CA ILE A 28 10.68 5.00 1.91
C ILE A 28 11.77 3.92 1.96
N ILE A 29 11.44 2.79 2.60
CA ILE A 29 12.30 1.62 2.67
C ILE A 29 11.79 0.58 1.69
N TYR A 30 12.57 0.31 0.65
CA TYR A 30 12.20 -0.62 -0.40
C TYR A 30 13.28 -1.71 -0.61
N GLY A 31 12.87 -2.81 -1.19
CA GLY A 31 13.76 -3.93 -1.48
C GLY A 31 12.98 -5.24 -1.69
N PRO A 32 13.64 -6.33 -2.09
CA PRO A 32 13.02 -7.64 -2.30
C PRO A 32 12.31 -8.16 -1.05
N SER A 33 11.41 -9.13 -1.22
CA SER A 33 10.79 -9.84 -0.10
C SER A 33 11.85 -10.57 0.73
N ASN A 34 11.59 -10.76 2.02
CA ASN A 34 12.48 -11.45 2.99
C ASN A 34 13.84 -10.76 3.25
N THR A 35 13.96 -9.45 2.99
CA THR A 35 15.18 -8.67 3.29
C THR A 35 15.15 -7.98 4.65
N GLY A 36 14.17 -8.27 5.48
CA GLY A 36 14.11 -7.75 6.85
C GLY A 36 13.33 -6.46 7.06
N LYS A 37 12.64 -5.91 6.05
CA LYS A 37 11.88 -4.64 6.18
C LYS A 37 10.90 -4.64 7.34
N THR A 38 10.10 -5.69 7.49
CA THR A 38 9.12 -5.84 8.59
C THR A 38 9.78 -5.91 9.97
N TYR A 39 11.06 -6.33 10.05
CA TYR A 39 11.78 -6.31 11.33
C TYR A 39 12.02 -4.89 11.86
N ILE A 40 12.12 -3.90 10.98
CA ILE A 40 12.25 -2.49 11.35
C ILE A 40 11.01 -2.07 12.15
N VAL A 41 9.82 -2.37 11.62
CA VAL A 41 8.54 -2.08 12.27
C VAL A 41 8.42 -2.79 13.61
N LYS A 42 8.84 -4.07 13.67
CA LYS A 42 8.88 -4.84 14.92
C LYS A 42 9.85 -4.26 15.95
N CYS A 43 11.01 -3.74 15.52
CA CYS A 43 11.96 -3.07 16.41
C CYS A 43 11.36 -1.77 16.97
N ILE A 44 10.65 -0.98 16.18
CA ILE A 44 9.94 0.21 16.64
C ILE A 44 8.88 -0.18 17.69
N ASP A 45 8.03 -1.17 17.39
CA ASP A 45 7.01 -1.64 18.34
C ASP A 45 7.63 -2.16 19.66
N TYR A 46 8.76 -2.84 19.56
CA TYR A 46 9.50 -3.32 20.74
C TYR A 46 9.98 -2.18 21.62
N MET A 47 10.44 -1.09 21.01
CA MET A 47 10.87 0.11 21.73
C MET A 47 9.69 0.95 22.25
N PHE A 48 8.49 0.77 21.73
CA PHE A 48 7.24 1.27 22.34
C PHE A 48 6.77 0.46 23.55
N GLY A 49 7.54 -0.56 23.97
CA GLY A 49 7.24 -1.37 25.14
C GLY A 49 6.53 -2.69 24.84
N SER A 50 6.54 -3.17 23.59
CA SER A 50 6.06 -4.53 23.27
C SER A 50 6.82 -5.60 24.02
N GLU A 51 6.10 -6.68 24.40
CA GLU A 51 6.71 -7.88 24.96
C GLU A 51 7.15 -8.87 23.87
N ARG A 52 6.64 -8.70 22.64
CA ARG A 52 7.01 -9.57 21.51
C ARG A 52 8.41 -9.24 21.06
N GLU A 53 9.29 -10.21 21.14
CA GLU A 53 10.67 -10.07 20.66
C GLU A 53 10.66 -9.88 19.14
N PRO A 54 11.30 -8.81 18.63
CA PRO A 54 11.25 -8.50 17.20
C PRO A 54 12.15 -9.38 16.36
N ILE A 55 13.22 -9.93 16.95
CA ILE A 55 14.27 -10.71 16.29
C ILE A 55 14.53 -11.96 17.13
N ASP A 56 14.66 -13.10 16.47
CA ASP A 56 15.01 -14.37 17.11
C ASP A 56 16.42 -14.29 17.70
N ILE A 57 16.57 -14.76 18.94
CA ILE A 57 17.85 -14.79 19.69
C ILE A 57 18.91 -15.61 18.92
N SER A 58 18.50 -16.62 18.16
CA SER A 58 19.41 -17.43 17.33
C SER A 58 20.19 -16.63 16.28
N THR A 59 19.72 -15.44 15.91
CA THR A 59 20.42 -14.53 14.99
C THR A 59 21.71 -13.96 15.57
N GLY A 60 21.87 -13.99 16.91
CA GLY A 60 23.00 -13.44 17.65
C GLY A 60 22.91 -11.94 17.94
N TYR A 61 21.87 -11.26 17.49
CA TYR A 61 21.58 -9.89 17.91
C TYR A 61 21.01 -9.85 19.32
N GLN A 62 21.41 -8.85 20.11
CA GLN A 62 21.11 -8.79 21.54
C GLN A 62 20.46 -7.46 21.95
N TYR A 63 20.79 -6.36 21.32
CA TYR A 63 20.32 -5.03 21.69
C TYR A 63 19.68 -4.31 20.50
N ILE A 64 18.63 -3.57 20.81
CA ILE A 64 18.00 -2.64 19.89
C ILE A 64 18.18 -1.25 20.47
N LYS A 65 18.68 -0.32 19.65
CA LYS A 65 18.79 1.10 19.98
C LYS A 65 17.97 1.92 18.99
N ILE A 66 17.26 2.90 19.51
CA ILE A 66 16.59 3.93 18.72
C ILE A 66 17.14 5.30 19.16
N ILE A 67 17.48 6.10 18.18
CA ILE A 67 17.85 7.51 18.37
C ILE A 67 16.68 8.35 17.90
N VAL A 68 16.10 9.11 18.79
CA VAL A 68 15.00 10.04 18.55
C VAL A 68 15.54 11.45 18.59
N ARG A 69 15.24 12.22 17.56
CA ARG A 69 15.56 13.65 17.48
C ARG A 69 14.31 14.44 17.83
N THR A 70 14.47 15.37 18.77
CA THR A 70 13.44 16.34 19.17
C THR A 70 13.90 17.75 18.82
N GLN A 71 13.05 18.73 19.02
CA GLN A 71 13.44 20.14 18.89
C GLN A 71 14.44 20.58 19.96
N CYS A 72 14.43 19.92 21.13
CA CYS A 72 15.24 20.28 22.30
C CYS A 72 16.51 19.43 22.45
N GLY A 73 16.64 18.33 21.67
CA GLY A 73 17.81 17.48 21.80
C GLY A 73 17.69 16.12 21.12
N THR A 74 18.44 15.17 21.63
CA THR A 74 18.50 13.80 21.14
C THR A 74 18.27 12.83 22.29
N ILE A 75 17.44 11.83 22.08
CA ILE A 75 17.14 10.79 23.05
C ILE A 75 17.58 9.45 22.48
N THR A 76 18.49 8.78 23.13
CA THR A 76 18.93 7.43 22.78
C THR A 76 18.28 6.44 23.72
N MET A 77 17.51 5.53 23.18
CA MET A 77 16.85 4.46 23.91
C MET A 77 17.50 3.13 23.54
N SER A 78 17.90 2.33 24.51
CA SER A 78 18.51 1.01 24.29
C SER A 78 17.77 -0.07 25.10
N ARG A 79 17.42 -1.16 24.45
CA ARG A 79 16.74 -2.29 25.07
C ARG A 79 17.40 -3.60 24.67
N LYS A 80 17.72 -4.43 25.65
CA LYS A 80 18.16 -5.80 25.39
C LYS A 80 16.94 -6.67 25.05
N ILE A 81 17.10 -7.54 24.06
CA ILE A 81 16.05 -8.48 23.66
C ILE A 81 15.76 -9.42 24.82
N GLY A 82 14.47 -9.61 25.14
CA GLY A 82 14.00 -10.39 26.27
C GLY A 82 13.94 -9.63 27.62
N GLU A 83 14.42 -8.40 27.70
CA GLU A 83 14.35 -7.61 28.95
C GLU A 83 13.16 -6.64 28.97
N ASN A 84 12.62 -6.40 30.19
CA ASN A 84 11.49 -5.49 30.43
C ASN A 84 11.94 -4.10 30.89
N LYS A 85 13.19 -3.72 30.60
CA LYS A 85 13.75 -2.42 30.94
C LYS A 85 14.40 -1.81 29.71
N ILE A 86 14.24 -0.48 29.57
CA ILE A 86 14.83 0.32 28.50
C ILE A 86 15.73 1.36 29.14
N GLU A 87 16.97 1.43 28.71
CA GLU A 87 17.90 2.49 29.11
C GLU A 87 17.70 3.70 28.19
N VAL A 88 17.46 4.84 28.78
CA VAL A 88 17.28 6.12 28.10
C VAL A 88 18.43 7.02 28.46
N SER A 89 19.15 7.51 27.47
CA SER A 89 20.16 8.55 27.59
C SER A 89 19.67 9.75 26.77
N SER A 90 19.45 10.86 27.43
CA SER A 90 18.83 12.05 26.83
C SER A 90 19.63 13.30 27.16
N ASN A 91 19.72 14.19 26.19
CA ASN A 91 20.12 15.58 26.39
C ASN A 91 18.93 16.56 26.21
N ASP A 92 17.72 16.04 26.05
CA ASP A 92 16.48 16.79 26.10
C ASP A 92 16.04 17.00 27.55
N ASN A 93 15.82 18.25 27.95
CA ASN A 93 15.46 18.60 29.34
C ASN A 93 14.11 18.01 29.79
N ASN A 94 13.23 17.66 28.84
CA ASN A 94 11.91 17.12 29.14
C ASN A 94 11.93 15.61 29.42
N VAL A 95 13.02 14.92 29.07
CA VAL A 95 13.13 13.48 29.22
C VAL A 95 14.39 13.15 30.02
N PRO A 96 14.27 12.82 31.30
CA PRO A 96 15.42 12.46 32.14
C PRO A 96 16.10 11.15 31.66
N SER A 97 17.42 11.12 31.73
CA SER A 97 18.18 9.89 31.51
C SER A 97 17.94 8.90 32.66
N GLY A 98 17.83 7.60 32.34
CA GLY A 98 17.59 6.57 33.35
C GLY A 98 17.13 5.24 32.79
N LYS A 99 16.73 4.34 33.70
CA LYS A 99 16.14 3.03 33.35
C LYS A 99 14.64 3.09 33.51
N TYR A 100 13.94 2.78 32.43
CA TYR A 100 12.48 2.84 32.33
C TYR A 100 11.90 1.43 32.17
N ALA A 101 10.81 1.14 32.90
CA ALA A 101 10.08 -0.12 32.76
C ALA A 101 9.20 -0.09 31.50
N THR A 102 8.94 -1.25 30.90
CA THR A 102 8.05 -1.36 29.74
C THR A 102 6.56 -1.33 30.12
N LYS A 103 6.22 -1.75 31.35
CA LYS A 103 4.84 -1.75 31.85
C LYS A 103 4.60 -0.58 32.82
N ALA A 104 3.52 0.15 32.58
CA ALA A 104 3.08 1.22 33.45
C ALA A 104 2.18 0.68 34.58
N SER A 105 2.36 1.23 35.78
CA SER A 105 1.43 1.13 36.90
C SER A 105 1.24 2.51 37.52
N ARG A 106 0.22 2.69 38.37
CA ARG A 106 -0.02 3.98 39.05
C ARG A 106 1.15 4.41 39.93
N THR A 107 1.92 3.45 40.41
CA THR A 107 3.05 3.70 41.34
C THR A 107 4.38 3.97 40.65
N ASN A 108 4.52 3.58 39.38
CA ASN A 108 5.78 3.72 38.63
C ASN A 108 5.62 4.49 37.31
N TYR A 109 4.54 5.24 37.10
CA TYR A 109 4.19 5.87 35.83
C TYR A 109 5.35 6.68 35.24
N ASP A 110 5.96 7.56 36.02
CA ASP A 110 7.05 8.45 35.57
C ASP A 110 8.34 7.70 35.20
N LYS A 111 8.49 6.46 35.64
CA LYS A 111 9.65 5.58 35.34
C LYS A 111 9.32 4.51 34.31
N THR A 112 8.40 4.80 33.41
CA THR A 112 8.01 3.88 32.34
C THR A 112 8.34 4.46 30.96
N ILE A 113 8.64 3.61 30.01
CA ILE A 113 8.86 4.06 28.63
C ILE A 113 7.60 4.72 28.05
N ASN A 114 6.44 4.40 28.61
CA ASN A 114 5.17 5.03 28.26
C ASN A 114 5.19 6.54 28.54
N SER A 115 5.66 6.96 29.71
CA SER A 115 5.74 8.39 30.06
C SER A 115 6.69 9.14 29.14
N VAL A 116 7.79 8.50 28.69
CA VAL A 116 8.72 9.09 27.74
C VAL A 116 8.03 9.35 26.40
N TRP A 117 7.36 8.34 25.82
CA TRP A 117 6.69 8.54 24.53
C TRP A 117 5.54 9.53 24.60
N LEU A 118 4.78 9.55 25.70
CA LEU A 118 3.68 10.49 25.89
C LEU A 118 4.20 11.92 26.09
N SER A 119 5.31 12.12 26.80
CA SER A 119 5.90 13.45 26.98
C SER A 119 6.38 14.06 25.65
N LEU A 120 6.82 13.25 24.70
CA LEU A 120 7.22 13.72 23.36
C LEU A 120 6.08 14.37 22.57
N ILE A 121 4.84 14.03 22.89
CA ILE A 121 3.63 14.63 22.30
C ILE A 121 2.94 15.62 23.25
N GLY A 122 3.58 15.97 24.37
CA GLY A 122 3.08 16.99 25.30
C GLY A 122 2.15 16.47 26.40
N ILE A 123 2.05 15.14 26.59
CA ILE A 123 1.27 14.54 27.67
C ILE A 123 2.22 14.15 28.80
N ASN A 124 2.28 14.97 29.83
CA ASN A 124 3.22 14.83 30.94
C ASN A 124 2.60 14.18 32.19
N ASP A 125 1.28 14.30 32.32
CA ASP A 125 0.56 13.80 33.51
C ASP A 125 -0.03 12.42 33.26
N LEU A 126 -0.35 11.72 34.37
CA LEU A 126 -1.05 10.45 34.32
C LEU A 126 -2.51 10.67 33.99
N HIS A 127 -2.97 10.14 32.86
CA HIS A 127 -4.37 10.19 32.47
C HIS A 127 -4.99 8.78 32.49
N LEU A 128 -6.28 8.73 32.80
CA LEU A 128 -7.07 7.52 32.84
C LEU A 128 -8.11 7.56 31.72
N VAL A 129 -8.19 6.49 30.93
CA VAL A 129 -9.20 6.30 29.90
C VAL A 129 -10.13 5.16 30.26
N ILE A 130 -11.38 5.24 29.84
CA ILE A 130 -12.36 4.16 30.08
C ILE A 130 -12.02 2.98 29.18
N SER A 131 -11.97 1.78 29.75
CA SER A 131 -11.58 0.56 29.06
C SER A 131 -12.74 -0.37 28.70
N ASN A 132 -13.92 -0.18 29.28
CA ASN A 132 -15.10 -0.98 28.95
C ASN A 132 -16.40 -0.19 29.20
N GLU A 133 -17.52 -0.80 28.83
CA GLU A 133 -18.87 -0.22 29.02
C GLU A 133 -19.27 -0.04 30.49
N ASN A 134 -18.59 -0.70 31.44
CA ASN A 134 -18.86 -0.64 32.87
C ASN A 134 -17.97 0.41 33.57
N TYR A 135 -17.53 1.44 32.87
CA TYR A 135 -16.70 2.54 33.41
C TYR A 135 -15.35 2.11 34.02
N LYS A 136 -14.88 0.89 33.74
CA LYS A 136 -13.55 0.48 34.18
C LYS A 136 -12.49 1.36 33.53
N LYS A 137 -11.60 1.92 34.33
CA LYS A 137 -10.53 2.82 33.88
C LYS A 137 -9.20 2.08 33.77
N GLN A 138 -8.41 2.46 32.79
CA GLN A 138 -7.03 2.07 32.63
C GLN A 138 -6.14 3.28 32.41
N ILE A 139 -4.86 3.15 32.67
CA ILE A 139 -3.85 4.19 32.37
C ILE A 139 -3.77 4.37 30.85
N LEU A 140 -3.81 5.63 30.40
CA LEU A 140 -3.52 5.96 29.02
C LEU A 140 -2.09 5.52 28.71
N SER A 141 -1.94 4.71 27.69
CA SER A 141 -0.62 4.26 27.25
C SER A 141 -0.41 4.54 25.77
N TRP A 142 0.85 4.78 25.40
CA TRP A 142 1.27 4.94 24.02
C TRP A 142 0.74 3.78 23.15
N ARG A 143 0.83 2.57 23.64
CA ARG A 143 0.39 1.37 22.94
C ARG A 143 -1.13 1.27 22.77
N THR A 144 -1.92 1.99 23.55
CA THR A 144 -3.38 1.97 23.42
C THR A 144 -3.82 2.57 22.08
N PHE A 145 -3.06 3.53 21.54
CA PHE A 145 -3.42 4.24 20.30
C PHE A 145 -2.36 4.17 19.19
N SER A 146 -1.10 3.83 19.50
CA SER A 146 -0.01 3.84 18.51
C SER A 146 -0.28 2.95 17.30
N HIS A 147 -1.08 1.90 17.46
CA HIS A 147 -1.47 1.01 16.38
C HIS A 147 -2.33 1.68 15.29
N MET A 148 -2.93 2.85 15.53
CA MET A 148 -3.62 3.65 14.52
C MET A 148 -2.65 4.31 13.55
N PHE A 149 -1.42 4.55 14.00
CA PHE A 149 -0.35 5.23 13.28
C PHE A 149 0.81 4.30 12.91
N MET A 150 0.70 3.02 13.27
CA MET A 150 1.67 1.98 12.90
C MET A 150 0.91 0.74 12.38
N LEU A 151 0.70 0.71 11.07
CA LEU A 151 0.03 -0.39 10.41
C LEU A 151 1.04 -1.46 10.01
N THR A 152 1.02 -2.59 10.72
CA THR A 152 1.82 -3.77 10.38
C THR A 152 1.29 -4.43 9.11
N GLU A 153 2.09 -5.28 8.47
CA GLU A 153 1.73 -6.04 7.28
C GLU A 153 0.38 -6.74 7.39
N THR A 154 0.09 -7.37 8.54
CA THR A 154 -1.20 -8.06 8.77
C THR A 154 -2.36 -7.10 8.99
N LYS A 155 -2.12 -5.94 9.60
CA LYS A 155 -3.15 -4.97 9.88
C LYS A 155 -3.50 -4.14 8.65
N ILE A 156 -2.51 -3.82 7.82
CA ILE A 156 -2.71 -2.99 6.64
C ILE A 156 -3.62 -3.67 5.60
N ILE A 157 -3.55 -5.00 5.49
CA ILE A 157 -4.40 -5.80 4.58
C ILE A 157 -5.74 -6.22 5.20
N SER A 158 -5.96 -5.87 6.47
CA SER A 158 -7.14 -6.30 7.21
C SER A 158 -8.42 -5.69 6.66
N GLU A 159 -9.48 -6.49 6.62
CA GLU A 159 -10.84 -6.03 6.35
C GLU A 159 -11.47 -5.23 7.49
N TYR A 160 -10.88 -5.33 8.70
CA TYR A 160 -11.33 -4.60 9.88
C TYR A 160 -10.75 -3.18 9.93
N SER A 161 -11.35 -2.33 10.76
CA SER A 161 -10.95 -0.94 10.95
C SER A 161 -9.45 -0.79 11.26
N ALA A 162 -8.79 0.15 10.58
CA ALA A 162 -7.42 0.53 10.87
C ALA A 162 -7.29 1.23 12.24
N ILE A 163 -8.37 1.87 12.71
CA ILE A 163 -8.41 2.59 13.98
C ILE A 163 -8.52 1.63 15.16
N LEU A 164 -9.35 0.58 15.05
CA LEU A 164 -9.57 -0.36 16.15
C LEU A 164 -8.42 -1.35 16.27
N SER A 165 -8.10 -1.77 17.51
CA SER A 165 -6.92 -2.62 17.77
C SER A 165 -7.11 -4.10 17.41
N GLY A 166 -8.32 -4.54 17.24
CA GLY A 166 -8.63 -5.94 17.01
C GLY A 166 -8.65 -6.78 18.30
N ARG A 167 -7.55 -7.45 18.67
CA ARG A 167 -7.57 -8.45 19.76
C ARG A 167 -6.88 -8.02 21.05
N ASP A 168 -5.90 -7.13 20.99
CA ASP A 168 -4.98 -6.90 22.11
C ASP A 168 -5.43 -5.80 23.08
N THR A 169 -6.33 -4.91 22.67
CA THR A 169 -6.80 -3.78 23.49
C THR A 169 -8.32 -3.61 23.28
N SER A 170 -9.02 -3.26 24.35
CA SER A 170 -10.45 -2.95 24.27
C SER A 170 -10.72 -1.81 23.29
N ASN A 171 -11.66 -2.02 22.36
CA ASN A 171 -12.08 -0.98 21.41
C ASN A 171 -12.58 0.29 22.13
N THR A 172 -13.20 0.13 23.30
CA THR A 172 -13.60 1.26 24.15
C THR A 172 -12.40 2.09 24.58
N ALA A 173 -11.32 1.43 25.04
CA ALA A 173 -10.10 2.14 25.43
C ALA A 173 -9.41 2.83 24.26
N VAL A 174 -9.41 2.19 23.08
CA VAL A 174 -8.86 2.77 21.85
C VAL A 174 -9.59 4.05 21.48
N ILE A 175 -10.94 4.00 21.43
CA ILE A 175 -11.76 5.17 21.07
C ILE A 175 -11.67 6.25 22.16
N ALA A 176 -11.67 5.87 23.43
CA ALA A 176 -11.48 6.83 24.53
C ALA A 176 -10.11 7.51 24.47
N SER A 177 -9.06 6.77 24.09
CA SER A 177 -7.73 7.36 23.85
C SER A 177 -7.71 8.30 22.65
N LEU A 178 -8.42 7.97 21.57
CA LEU A 178 -8.56 8.84 20.42
C LEU A 178 -9.29 10.15 20.80
N ILE A 179 -10.40 10.08 21.55
CA ILE A 179 -11.10 11.24 22.07
C ILE A 179 -10.19 12.10 22.94
N PHE A 180 -9.40 11.47 23.80
CA PHE A 180 -8.43 12.20 24.63
C PHE A 180 -7.38 12.91 23.77
N LEU A 181 -6.81 12.26 22.77
CA LEU A 181 -5.84 12.88 21.86
C LEU A 181 -6.45 14.08 21.11
N LEU A 182 -7.70 13.94 20.67
CA LEU A 182 -8.41 14.99 19.93
C LEU A 182 -8.72 16.22 20.80
N SER A 183 -9.30 16.02 21.98
CA SER A 183 -9.86 17.08 22.81
C SER A 183 -9.08 17.37 24.11
N GLY A 184 -8.27 16.42 24.57
CA GLY A 184 -7.66 16.43 25.91
C GLY A 184 -8.62 16.09 27.02
N GLN A 185 -9.85 15.68 26.70
CA GLN A 185 -10.86 15.31 27.67
C GLN A 185 -10.57 13.90 28.19
N ASP A 186 -10.21 13.79 29.47
CA ASP A 186 -10.21 12.52 30.18
C ASP A 186 -11.57 12.28 30.85
N PHE A 187 -11.85 11.03 31.15
CA PHE A 187 -13.09 10.64 31.79
C PHE A 187 -12.91 10.42 33.30
N ALA A 188 -11.97 11.16 33.92
CA ALA A 188 -11.58 10.96 35.32
C ALA A 188 -12.73 11.26 36.31
N GLU A 189 -13.60 12.22 35.98
CA GLU A 189 -14.68 12.69 36.86
C GLU A 189 -15.97 11.87 36.82
N THR A 190 -16.06 10.84 35.99
CA THR A 190 -17.31 10.07 35.76
C THR A 190 -17.70 9.11 36.91
N GLU A 191 -17.14 9.24 38.10
CA GLU A 191 -17.39 8.34 39.26
C GLU A 191 -18.44 8.84 40.26
N THR A 192 -19.28 9.77 39.97
CA THR A 192 -20.38 10.08 40.89
C THR A 192 -21.48 9.04 40.74
N LYS A 193 -21.69 8.21 41.78
CA LYS A 193 -22.93 7.44 41.94
C LYS A 193 -24.10 8.39 41.96
N ASP A 194 -24.76 8.54 40.82
CA ASP A 194 -25.95 9.36 40.71
C ASP A 194 -27.02 8.82 41.66
N THR A 195 -27.63 9.70 42.46
CA THR A 195 -28.80 9.37 43.23
C THR A 195 -29.95 8.98 42.29
N LYS A 196 -30.94 8.22 42.79
CA LYS A 196 -32.08 7.78 41.98
C LYS A 196 -32.78 8.97 41.28
N GLU A 197 -32.85 10.10 41.94
CA GLU A 197 -33.41 11.36 41.41
C GLU A 197 -32.57 11.97 40.27
N ILE A 198 -31.24 11.92 40.38
CA ILE A 198 -30.33 12.40 39.33
C ILE A 198 -30.38 11.44 38.14
N LYS A 199 -30.48 10.12 38.37
CA LYS A 199 -30.66 9.13 37.31
C LYS A 199 -31.95 9.37 36.53
N GLU A 200 -33.04 9.63 37.27
CA GLU A 200 -34.37 9.89 36.70
C GLU A 200 -34.42 11.24 35.93
N ALA A 201 -33.79 12.27 36.48
CA ALA A 201 -33.61 13.55 35.81
C ALA A 201 -32.75 13.42 34.52
N LYS A 202 -31.65 12.66 34.56
CA LYS A 202 -30.85 12.37 33.37
C LYS A 202 -31.63 11.57 32.32
N LYS A 203 -32.41 10.54 32.76
CA LYS A 203 -33.26 9.73 31.89
C LYS A 203 -34.30 10.62 31.19
N ASN A 204 -34.95 11.52 31.93
CA ASN A 204 -35.91 12.46 31.38
C ASN A 204 -35.24 13.50 30.44
N ALA A 205 -34.05 13.98 30.78
CA ALA A 205 -33.28 14.89 29.92
C ALA A 205 -32.84 14.22 28.60
N VAL A 206 -32.37 12.98 28.66
CA VAL A 206 -32.02 12.17 27.48
C VAL A 206 -33.27 11.94 26.62
N LYS A 207 -34.43 11.60 27.24
CA LYS A 207 -35.67 11.41 26.53
C LYS A 207 -36.16 12.70 25.85
N ALA A 208 -36.07 13.83 26.53
CA ALA A 208 -36.41 15.13 25.97
C ALA A 208 -35.47 15.50 24.80
N TYR A 209 -34.19 15.21 24.94
CA TYR A 209 -33.21 15.43 23.89
C TYR A 209 -33.47 14.53 22.65
N ILE A 210 -33.72 13.24 22.87
CA ILE A 210 -34.03 12.29 21.78
C ILE A 210 -35.31 12.73 21.06
N ASN A 211 -36.36 13.11 21.80
CA ASN A 211 -37.59 13.58 21.18
C ASN A 211 -37.38 14.84 20.34
N LYS A 212 -36.55 15.77 20.82
CA LYS A 212 -36.19 16.98 20.05
C LYS A 212 -35.43 16.65 18.77
N GLU A 213 -34.51 15.70 18.85
CA GLU A 213 -33.78 15.24 17.67
C GLU A 213 -34.67 14.48 16.68
N LEU A 214 -35.56 13.59 17.18
CA LEU A 214 -36.54 12.91 16.33
C LEU A 214 -37.45 13.90 15.61
N PHE A 215 -37.87 14.97 16.29
CA PHE A 215 -38.68 16.03 15.68
C PHE A 215 -37.88 16.71 14.54
N ARG A 216 -36.65 17.11 14.78
CA ARG A 216 -35.77 17.70 13.74
C ARG A 216 -35.53 16.77 12.55
N LEU A 217 -35.28 15.48 12.83
CA LEU A 217 -35.11 14.48 11.77
C LEU A 217 -36.39 14.33 10.95
N SER A 218 -37.56 14.40 11.61
CA SER A 218 -38.86 14.33 10.94
C SER A 218 -39.14 15.57 10.07
N GLU A 219 -38.86 16.79 10.57
CA GLU A 219 -38.98 18.02 9.77
C GLU A 219 -38.06 17.95 8.54
N ARG A 220 -36.81 17.59 8.73
CA ARG A 220 -35.85 17.49 7.61
C ARG A 220 -36.28 16.42 6.59
N ASN A 221 -36.78 15.30 7.06
CA ASN A 221 -37.29 14.23 6.19
C ASN A 221 -38.49 14.70 5.38
N GLN A 222 -39.41 15.50 5.98
CA GLN A 222 -40.55 16.09 5.26
C GLN A 222 -40.13 17.09 4.19
N GLU A 223 -39.12 17.94 4.47
CA GLU A 223 -38.55 18.86 3.49
C GLU A 223 -37.96 18.11 2.27
N LEU A 224 -37.15 17.07 2.52
CA LEU A 224 -36.55 16.26 1.46
C LEU A 224 -37.62 15.50 0.64
N LEU A 225 -38.64 14.96 1.31
CA LEU A 225 -39.76 14.32 0.61
C LEU A 225 -40.55 15.31 -0.25
N ALA A 226 -40.68 16.57 0.18
CA ALA A 226 -41.29 17.61 -0.61
C ALA A 226 -40.46 17.94 -1.86
N GLN A 227 -39.12 18.04 -1.75
CA GLN A 227 -38.22 18.25 -2.88
C GLN A 227 -38.28 17.09 -3.88
N LEU A 228 -38.36 15.84 -3.42
CA LEU A 228 -38.53 14.67 -4.27
C LEU A 228 -39.89 14.66 -5.02
N LYS A 229 -40.93 15.19 -4.44
CA LYS A 229 -42.27 15.28 -5.08
C LYS A 229 -42.38 16.38 -6.12
N GLU A 230 -41.52 17.38 -6.10
CA GLU A 230 -41.42 18.42 -7.14
C GLU A 230 -40.85 17.93 -8.47
N ASN A 231 -40.26 16.71 -8.53
CA ASN A 231 -39.82 16.06 -9.76
C ASN A 231 -40.74 14.86 -10.09
N PRO A 232 -41.91 15.09 -10.69
CA PRO A 232 -42.91 14.06 -10.93
C PRO A 232 -42.56 13.19 -12.15
N ASN A 233 -42.77 11.91 -12.04
CA ASN A 233 -42.92 10.89 -13.09
C ASN A 233 -41.81 9.91 -13.38
N ILE A 234 -40.80 9.80 -12.59
CA ILE A 234 -39.87 8.68 -12.73
C ILE A 234 -39.74 8.03 -11.35
N ASP A 235 -39.95 6.73 -11.29
CA ASP A 235 -39.51 5.97 -10.11
C ASP A 235 -37.98 6.01 -10.10
N ILE A 236 -37.47 7.09 -9.52
CA ILE A 236 -36.04 7.47 -9.52
C ILE A 236 -35.21 6.33 -8.96
N ALA A 237 -35.76 5.58 -7.98
CA ALA A 237 -35.05 4.46 -7.40
C ALA A 237 -34.86 3.32 -8.40
N VAL A 238 -35.89 2.99 -9.17
CA VAL A 238 -35.83 1.94 -10.21
C VAL A 238 -34.96 2.36 -11.39
N GLU A 239 -35.00 3.65 -11.78
CA GLU A 239 -34.20 4.15 -12.90
C GLU A 239 -32.72 4.24 -12.50
N ILE A 240 -32.45 4.61 -11.27
CA ILE A 240 -31.10 4.60 -10.68
C ILE A 240 -30.55 3.17 -10.62
N GLU A 241 -31.33 2.21 -10.13
CA GLU A 241 -30.90 0.81 -10.11
C GLU A 241 -30.57 0.30 -11.51
N LYS A 242 -31.37 0.65 -12.51
CA LYS A 242 -31.09 0.30 -13.90
C LYS A 242 -29.79 0.95 -14.40
N ILE A 243 -29.64 2.26 -14.22
CA ILE A 243 -28.43 2.98 -14.63
C ILE A 243 -27.20 2.43 -13.90
N MET A 244 -27.31 2.16 -12.59
CA MET A 244 -26.21 1.56 -11.82
C MET A 244 -25.88 0.13 -12.29
N ALA A 245 -26.89 -0.67 -12.61
CA ALA A 245 -26.71 -2.00 -13.18
C ALA A 245 -26.02 -1.94 -14.56
N GLU A 246 -26.43 -0.98 -15.40
CA GLU A 246 -25.81 -0.74 -16.72
C GLU A 246 -24.36 -0.25 -16.58
N ILE A 247 -24.10 0.69 -15.68
CA ILE A 247 -22.73 1.14 -15.37
C ILE A 247 -21.89 -0.04 -14.89
N SER A 248 -22.39 -0.80 -13.91
CA SER A 248 -21.68 -1.96 -13.37
C SER A 248 -21.38 -3.01 -14.45
N THR A 249 -22.31 -3.21 -15.38
CA THR A 249 -22.14 -4.14 -16.50
C THR A 249 -21.07 -3.62 -17.48
N ASN A 250 -21.11 -2.34 -17.80
CA ASN A 250 -20.13 -1.72 -18.69
C ASN A 250 -18.74 -1.63 -18.04
N GLU A 251 -18.67 -1.34 -16.74
CA GLU A 251 -17.41 -1.35 -15.99
C GLU A 251 -16.79 -2.77 -15.93
N LYS A 252 -17.60 -3.80 -15.77
CA LYS A 252 -17.12 -5.20 -15.87
C LYS A 252 -16.58 -5.51 -17.26
N ARG A 253 -17.26 -5.03 -18.31
CA ARG A 253 -16.80 -5.18 -19.69
C ARG A 253 -15.50 -4.42 -19.94
N ILE A 254 -15.38 -3.20 -19.43
CA ILE A 254 -14.13 -2.42 -19.49
C ILE A 254 -13.01 -3.17 -18.78
N ASN A 255 -13.24 -3.65 -17.56
CA ASN A 255 -12.22 -4.36 -16.78
C ASN A 255 -11.78 -5.65 -17.48
N SER A 256 -12.72 -6.44 -18.01
CA SER A 256 -12.37 -7.65 -18.77
C SER A 256 -11.59 -7.32 -20.05
N SER A 257 -11.94 -6.23 -20.73
CA SER A 257 -11.21 -5.76 -21.92
C SER A 257 -9.81 -5.24 -21.56
N ILE A 258 -9.66 -4.58 -20.42
CA ILE A 258 -8.35 -4.15 -19.89
C ILE A 258 -7.48 -5.36 -19.53
N GLU A 259 -8.05 -6.36 -18.86
CA GLU A 259 -7.33 -7.60 -18.53
C GLU A 259 -6.88 -8.34 -19.80
N GLU A 260 -7.73 -8.39 -20.81
CA GLU A 260 -7.39 -8.98 -22.11
C GLU A 260 -6.28 -8.18 -22.80
N ASN A 261 -6.37 -6.84 -22.79
CA ASN A 261 -5.33 -5.95 -23.34
C ASN A 261 -3.99 -6.13 -22.58
N GLN A 262 -4.01 -6.29 -21.26
CA GLN A 262 -2.81 -6.58 -20.47
C GLN A 262 -2.17 -7.92 -20.86
N LYS A 263 -2.99 -8.96 -21.08
CA LYS A 263 -2.50 -10.26 -21.56
C LYS A 263 -1.85 -10.14 -22.94
N ILE A 264 -2.49 -9.40 -23.86
CA ILE A 264 -1.94 -9.16 -25.19
C ILE A 264 -0.64 -8.35 -25.11
N LEU A 265 -0.57 -7.36 -24.21
CA LEU A 265 0.66 -6.59 -23.97
C LEU A 265 1.80 -7.50 -23.46
N ALA A 266 1.52 -8.38 -22.53
CA ALA A 266 2.52 -9.32 -22.02
C ALA A 266 3.03 -10.24 -23.15
N GLN A 267 2.13 -10.76 -24.00
CA GLN A 267 2.50 -11.56 -25.16
C GLN A 267 3.33 -10.73 -26.18
N LEU A 268 2.95 -9.47 -26.41
CA LEU A 268 3.70 -8.57 -27.28
C LEU A 268 5.12 -8.33 -26.76
N TYR A 269 5.29 -8.13 -25.44
CA TYR A 269 6.62 -7.99 -24.85
C TYR A 269 7.48 -9.23 -25.08
N GLU A 270 6.93 -10.42 -24.77
CA GLU A 270 7.62 -11.69 -24.98
C GLU A 270 8.00 -11.90 -26.45
N LYS A 271 7.06 -11.66 -27.39
CA LYS A 271 7.33 -11.83 -28.82
C LYS A 271 8.32 -10.81 -29.35
N ASN A 272 8.30 -9.56 -28.88
CA ASN A 272 9.28 -8.54 -29.25
C ASN A 272 10.68 -8.86 -28.69
N GLU A 273 10.78 -9.42 -27.49
CA GLU A 273 12.03 -9.90 -26.92
C GLU A 273 12.61 -11.00 -27.81
N ASN A 274 11.81 -12.03 -28.15
CA ASN A 274 12.22 -13.10 -29.05
C ASN A 274 12.62 -12.57 -30.43
N LEU A 275 11.88 -11.61 -30.97
CA LEU A 275 12.22 -10.96 -32.25
C LEU A 275 13.55 -10.21 -32.15
N SER A 276 13.81 -9.53 -31.03
CA SER A 276 15.06 -8.85 -30.77
C SER A 276 16.24 -9.84 -30.71
N GLU A 277 16.04 -10.97 -30.03
CA GLU A 277 17.03 -12.05 -29.97
C GLU A 277 17.32 -12.63 -31.38
N CYS A 278 16.26 -12.92 -32.15
CA CYS A 278 16.41 -13.35 -33.55
C CYS A 278 17.19 -12.34 -34.39
N ASN A 279 16.94 -11.05 -34.22
CA ASN A 279 17.68 -10.02 -34.96
C ASN A 279 19.14 -9.96 -34.56
N VAL A 280 19.45 -10.08 -33.27
CA VAL A 280 20.82 -10.13 -32.76
C VAL A 280 21.57 -11.34 -33.33
N LEU A 281 20.90 -12.51 -33.30
CA LEU A 281 21.47 -13.74 -33.84
C LEU A 281 21.68 -13.67 -35.36
N LEU A 282 20.73 -13.13 -36.12
CA LEU A 282 20.86 -12.93 -37.56
C LEU A 282 22.03 -12.01 -37.90
N ASN A 283 22.17 -10.89 -37.20
CA ASN A 283 23.32 -10.00 -37.41
C ASN A 283 24.63 -10.73 -37.14
N ARG A 284 24.69 -11.54 -36.09
CA ARG A 284 25.88 -12.34 -35.79
C ARG A 284 26.15 -13.40 -36.85
N TYR A 285 25.10 -14.01 -37.41
CA TYR A 285 25.23 -14.97 -38.50
C TYR A 285 25.69 -14.31 -39.81
N ASP A 286 25.19 -13.12 -40.11
CA ASP A 286 25.62 -12.34 -41.29
C ASP A 286 27.09 -11.91 -41.15
N GLU A 287 27.53 -11.51 -39.94
CA GLU A 287 28.93 -11.23 -39.65
C GLU A 287 29.82 -12.49 -39.83
N LEU A 288 29.40 -13.63 -39.25
CA LEU A 288 30.10 -14.90 -39.39
C LEU A 288 30.14 -15.38 -40.86
N THR A 289 29.05 -15.22 -41.59
CA THR A 289 28.99 -15.55 -43.01
C THR A 289 30.04 -14.74 -43.80
N THR A 290 30.11 -13.43 -43.52
CA THR A 290 31.09 -12.53 -44.14
C THR A 290 32.51 -12.98 -43.80
N GLN A 291 32.75 -13.39 -42.57
CA GLN A 291 34.03 -13.90 -42.12
C GLN A 291 34.38 -15.23 -42.81
N TYR A 292 33.45 -16.19 -42.87
CA TYR A 292 33.66 -17.45 -43.55
C TYR A 292 33.91 -17.28 -45.06
N ASP A 293 33.17 -16.38 -45.70
CA ASP A 293 33.40 -16.04 -47.11
C ASP A 293 34.81 -15.44 -47.35
N ALA A 294 35.24 -14.56 -46.45
CA ALA A 294 36.59 -14.02 -46.53
C ALA A 294 37.68 -15.10 -46.32
N ASP A 295 37.47 -15.99 -45.34
CA ASP A 295 38.36 -17.09 -45.07
C ASP A 295 38.37 -18.12 -46.21
N LEU A 296 37.23 -18.45 -46.78
CA LEU A 296 37.14 -19.32 -47.96
C LEU A 296 37.87 -18.73 -49.16
N LYS A 297 37.70 -17.42 -49.43
CA LYS A 297 38.43 -16.71 -50.50
C LYS A 297 39.94 -16.77 -50.24
N ARG A 298 40.37 -16.52 -49.00
CA ARG A 298 41.78 -16.57 -48.63
C ARG A 298 42.34 -17.97 -48.77
N LEU A 299 41.63 -19.00 -48.27
CA LEU A 299 42.07 -20.38 -48.38
C LEU A 299 42.07 -20.87 -49.84
N ASN A 300 41.07 -20.47 -50.63
CA ASN A 300 41.03 -20.78 -52.06
C ASN A 300 42.19 -20.13 -52.81
N PHE A 301 42.52 -18.85 -52.51
CA PHE A 301 43.66 -18.17 -53.06
C PHE A 301 45.00 -18.92 -52.75
N ILE A 302 45.10 -19.45 -51.51
CA ILE A 302 46.30 -20.25 -51.13
C ILE A 302 46.35 -21.55 -51.94
N VAL A 303 45.24 -22.25 -52.09
CA VAL A 303 45.12 -23.51 -52.84
C VAL A 303 45.38 -23.29 -54.34
N ASP A 304 44.77 -22.28 -54.95
CA ASP A 304 44.88 -21.93 -56.38
C ASP A 304 46.20 -21.29 -56.69
N GLY A 305 46.75 -20.47 -55.78
CA GLY A 305 48.07 -19.84 -55.93
C GLY A 305 49.20 -20.86 -56.07
N GLU A 306 49.07 -21.94 -55.32
CA GLU A 306 50.07 -22.99 -55.42
C GLU A 306 49.84 -23.91 -56.63
N ALA A 307 48.61 -24.12 -57.07
CA ALA A 307 48.35 -24.78 -58.36
C ALA A 307 48.98 -24.00 -59.52
N ASN A 308 48.91 -22.66 -59.45
CA ASN A 308 49.56 -21.79 -60.47
C ASN A 308 51.06 -21.71 -60.30
N LEU A 309 51.59 -21.75 -59.07
CA LEU A 309 53.01 -21.85 -58.82
C LEU A 309 53.58 -23.16 -59.38
N ASN A 310 52.90 -24.28 -59.22
CA ASN A 310 53.29 -25.56 -59.78
C ASN A 310 53.30 -25.59 -61.34
N ALA A 311 52.45 -24.70 -61.94
CA ALA A 311 52.41 -24.59 -63.41
C ALA A 311 53.42 -23.60 -64.00
N SER A 312 53.97 -22.70 -63.15
CA SER A 312 54.79 -21.56 -63.65
C SER A 312 56.27 -21.61 -63.29
N PHE A 313 56.75 -22.60 -62.51
CA PHE A 313 58.16 -22.67 -62.14
C PHE A 313 58.97 -23.38 -63.20
N SER A 314 59.89 -22.63 -63.84
CA SER A 314 61.09 -23.18 -64.46
C SER A 314 62.04 -23.72 -63.38
N THR A 315 62.55 -24.89 -63.55
CA THR A 315 63.46 -25.58 -62.61
C THR A 315 64.78 -24.84 -62.35
N HIS A 316 64.96 -23.71 -62.99
CA HIS A 316 66.22 -22.92 -62.89
C HIS A 316 65.92 -21.45 -62.60
N CYS A 317 66.75 -20.84 -61.73
CA CYS A 317 66.61 -19.42 -61.36
C CYS A 317 66.97 -18.54 -62.59
N PRO A 318 66.14 -17.60 -63.00
CA PRO A 318 66.37 -16.76 -64.16
C PRO A 318 67.55 -15.78 -64.03
N PHE A 319 68.12 -15.66 -62.80
CA PHE A 319 69.26 -14.76 -62.54
C PHE A 319 70.61 -15.47 -62.36
N CYS A 320 70.62 -16.72 -61.87
CA CYS A 320 71.87 -17.41 -61.60
C CYS A 320 71.93 -18.84 -62.15
N ASP A 321 70.92 -19.29 -62.88
CA ASP A 321 70.77 -20.62 -63.48
C ASP A 321 70.98 -21.84 -62.53
N GLY A 322 70.92 -21.55 -61.20
CA GLY A 322 70.99 -22.60 -60.20
C GLY A 322 69.69 -23.29 -59.99
N GLU A 323 69.69 -24.58 -59.64
CA GLU A 323 68.48 -25.33 -59.33
C GLU A 323 67.77 -24.72 -58.13
N VAL A 324 66.53 -24.34 -58.31
CA VAL A 324 65.67 -23.82 -57.24
C VAL A 324 64.93 -24.99 -56.54
N VAL A 325 65.46 -25.37 -55.38
CA VAL A 325 64.77 -26.36 -54.54
C VAL A 325 63.58 -25.71 -53.81
N VAL A 326 62.45 -25.76 -54.44
CA VAL A 326 61.17 -25.35 -53.76
C VAL A 326 60.86 -26.47 -52.77
N LYS A 327 61.01 -26.19 -51.47
CA LYS A 327 60.44 -27.05 -50.43
C LYS A 327 58.91 -27.04 -50.56
N LYS A 328 58.35 -28.08 -51.16
CA LYS A 328 56.93 -28.30 -51.19
C LYS A 328 56.43 -28.53 -49.76
N ASN A 329 55.82 -27.56 -49.20
CA ASN A 329 55.16 -27.68 -47.89
C ASN A 329 53.76 -28.33 -48.08
N GLN A 330 53.81 -29.64 -48.56
CA GLN A 330 52.62 -30.43 -48.87
C GLN A 330 51.65 -30.47 -47.66
N ASN A 331 52.22 -30.51 -46.46
CA ASN A 331 51.44 -30.47 -45.22
C ASN A 331 50.63 -29.17 -45.03
N TYR A 332 51.08 -28.02 -45.54
CA TYR A 332 50.43 -26.75 -45.46
C TYR A 332 49.21 -26.66 -46.39
N ILE A 333 49.30 -27.21 -47.57
CA ILE A 333 48.23 -27.23 -48.57
C ILE A 333 47.15 -28.20 -48.16
N ASP A 334 47.58 -29.38 -47.70
CA ASP A 334 46.59 -30.37 -47.22
C ASP A 334 45.85 -29.87 -45.99
N ALA A 335 46.52 -29.11 -45.11
CA ALA A 335 45.87 -28.39 -44.02
C ALA A 335 44.89 -27.32 -44.54
N ALA A 336 45.34 -26.47 -45.51
CA ALA A 336 44.46 -25.44 -46.11
C ALA A 336 43.28 -26.04 -46.83
N LYS A 337 43.42 -27.16 -47.54
CA LYS A 337 42.30 -27.89 -48.16
C LYS A 337 41.36 -28.49 -47.12
N SER A 338 41.90 -29.01 -46.03
CA SER A 338 41.10 -29.53 -44.93
C SER A 338 40.29 -28.42 -44.26
N ASP A 339 40.95 -27.29 -43.97
CA ASP A 339 40.31 -26.13 -43.38
C ASP A 339 39.27 -25.51 -44.32
N TYR A 340 39.57 -25.43 -45.63
CA TYR A 340 38.58 -25.01 -46.65
C TYR A 340 37.32 -25.88 -46.61
N LYS A 341 37.47 -27.21 -46.61
CA LYS A 341 36.33 -28.13 -46.53
C LYS A 341 35.56 -27.95 -45.25
N LYS A 342 36.24 -27.77 -44.12
CA LYS A 342 35.63 -27.58 -42.81
C LYS A 342 34.84 -26.29 -42.74
N ILE A 343 35.46 -25.17 -43.16
CA ILE A 343 34.81 -23.85 -43.19
C ILE A 343 33.64 -23.85 -44.18
N LYS A 344 33.79 -24.51 -45.33
CA LYS A 344 32.70 -24.64 -46.31
C LYS A 344 31.50 -25.39 -45.75
N LEU A 345 31.73 -26.42 -44.93
CA LEU A 345 30.65 -27.14 -44.27
C LEU A 345 29.99 -26.25 -43.21
N GLN A 346 30.81 -25.58 -42.41
CA GLN A 346 30.33 -24.63 -41.39
C GLN A 346 29.52 -23.48 -41.99
N ALA A 347 29.98 -22.94 -43.15
CA ALA A 347 29.24 -21.91 -43.89
C ALA A 347 27.88 -22.40 -44.38
N LYS A 348 27.80 -23.64 -44.86
CA LYS A 348 26.56 -24.27 -45.28
C LYS A 348 25.59 -24.50 -44.11
N ASP A 349 26.12 -24.98 -43.00
CA ASP A 349 25.31 -25.19 -41.78
C ASP A 349 24.80 -23.84 -41.25
N LEU A 350 25.65 -22.80 -41.28
CA LEU A 350 25.28 -21.44 -40.92
C LEU A 350 24.21 -20.85 -41.83
N GLU A 351 24.31 -21.10 -43.16
CA GLU A 351 23.29 -20.68 -44.13
C GLU A 351 21.93 -21.33 -43.85
N SER A 352 21.94 -22.63 -43.53
CA SER A 352 20.73 -23.36 -43.15
C SER A 352 20.12 -22.78 -41.88
N ALA A 353 20.94 -22.60 -40.84
CA ALA A 353 20.50 -22.01 -39.57
C ALA A 353 19.99 -20.56 -39.75
N SER A 354 20.66 -19.76 -40.58
CA SER A 354 20.20 -18.40 -40.92
C SER A 354 18.83 -18.40 -41.62
N LYS A 355 18.60 -19.37 -42.52
CA LYS A 355 17.33 -19.50 -43.22
C LYS A 355 16.19 -19.89 -42.28
N GLU A 356 16.45 -20.83 -41.39
CA GLU A 356 15.48 -21.23 -40.35
C GLU A 356 15.12 -20.02 -39.45
N LEU A 357 16.15 -19.32 -38.96
CA LEU A 357 15.96 -18.17 -38.09
C LEU A 357 15.25 -17.01 -38.81
N ARG A 358 15.47 -16.80 -40.11
CA ARG A 358 14.70 -15.83 -40.92
C ARG A 358 13.23 -16.22 -41.03
N SER A 359 12.95 -17.52 -41.16
CA SER A 359 11.55 -17.98 -41.20
C SER A 359 10.87 -17.80 -39.86
N GLU A 360 11.57 -18.05 -38.75
CA GLU A 360 11.10 -17.80 -37.40
C GLU A 360 10.82 -16.31 -37.16
N LYS A 361 11.76 -15.45 -37.56
CA LYS A 361 11.57 -13.99 -37.52
C LYS A 361 10.29 -13.55 -38.24
N LEU A 362 10.06 -14.08 -39.45
CA LEU A 362 8.85 -13.74 -40.22
C LEU A 362 7.58 -14.18 -39.50
N SER A 363 7.61 -15.36 -38.91
CA SER A 363 6.48 -15.86 -38.08
C SER A 363 6.22 -14.95 -36.88
N LEU A 364 7.28 -14.57 -36.16
CA LEU A 364 7.18 -13.63 -35.03
C LEU A 364 6.62 -12.27 -35.43
N GLU A 365 7.08 -11.72 -36.56
CA GLU A 365 6.57 -10.45 -37.11
C GLU A 365 5.09 -10.53 -37.47
N GLN A 366 4.63 -11.65 -38.04
CA GLN A 366 3.21 -11.88 -38.31
C GLN A 366 2.39 -12.01 -37.03
N GLU A 367 2.88 -12.76 -36.05
CA GLU A 367 2.22 -12.89 -34.75
C GLU A 367 2.11 -11.53 -34.03
N ILE A 368 3.18 -10.75 -34.01
CA ILE A 368 3.21 -9.39 -33.46
C ILE A 368 2.18 -8.51 -34.18
N GLY A 369 2.12 -8.59 -35.52
CA GLY A 369 1.14 -7.85 -36.31
C GLY A 369 -0.30 -8.19 -35.94
N THR A 370 -0.60 -9.49 -35.76
CA THR A 370 -1.95 -9.93 -35.34
C THR A 370 -2.29 -9.48 -33.91
N LEU A 371 -1.33 -9.56 -32.99
CA LEU A 371 -1.52 -9.10 -31.62
C LEU A 371 -1.71 -7.58 -31.54
N MET A 372 -0.96 -6.80 -32.34
CA MET A 372 -1.14 -5.35 -32.44
C MET A 372 -2.51 -4.98 -32.99
N ALA A 373 -3.01 -5.70 -34.00
CA ALA A 373 -4.35 -5.49 -34.52
C ALA A 373 -5.42 -5.78 -33.48
N LYS A 374 -5.30 -6.88 -32.73
CA LYS A 374 -6.20 -7.22 -31.62
C LYS A 374 -6.15 -6.17 -30.52
N LYS A 375 -4.95 -5.76 -30.11
CA LYS A 375 -4.76 -4.69 -29.12
C LYS A 375 -5.50 -3.43 -29.56
N LYS A 376 -5.28 -2.99 -30.79
CA LYS A 376 -5.93 -1.81 -31.35
C LYS A 376 -7.45 -1.91 -31.35
N SER A 377 -8.00 -3.07 -31.72
CA SER A 377 -9.46 -3.27 -31.71
C SER A 377 -10.05 -3.19 -30.31
N ILE A 378 -9.35 -3.73 -29.30
CA ILE A 378 -9.76 -3.63 -27.89
C ILE A 378 -9.68 -2.19 -27.39
N GLU A 379 -8.62 -1.47 -27.72
CA GLU A 379 -8.46 -0.06 -27.38
C GLU A 379 -9.56 0.80 -28.01
N GLU A 380 -9.89 0.54 -29.28
CA GLU A 380 -10.99 1.24 -29.96
C GLU A 380 -12.35 0.91 -29.35
N LEU A 381 -12.61 -0.34 -28.96
CA LEU A 381 -13.81 -0.74 -28.25
C LEU A 381 -13.95 0.02 -26.92
N ILE A 382 -12.85 0.07 -26.14
CA ILE A 382 -12.83 0.78 -24.86
C ILE A 382 -13.07 2.28 -25.08
N GLU A 383 -12.32 2.91 -25.98
CA GLU A 383 -12.33 4.37 -26.13
C GLU A 383 -13.55 4.90 -26.89
N LYS A 384 -13.98 4.20 -27.94
CA LYS A 384 -15.05 4.71 -28.83
C LYS A 384 -16.44 4.24 -28.42
N GLU A 385 -16.55 3.09 -27.74
CA GLU A 385 -17.85 2.54 -27.38
C GLU A 385 -18.11 2.55 -25.88
N LEU A 386 -17.25 1.87 -25.10
CA LEU A 386 -17.54 1.63 -23.69
C LEU A 386 -17.38 2.87 -22.81
N LYS A 387 -16.31 3.63 -22.98
CA LYS A 387 -16.09 4.87 -22.20
C LYS A 387 -17.16 5.93 -22.48
N PRO A 388 -17.54 6.23 -23.74
CA PRO A 388 -18.63 7.16 -24.01
C PRO A 388 -19.97 6.69 -23.45
N GLN A 389 -20.27 5.38 -23.48
CA GLN A 389 -21.49 4.84 -22.86
C GLN A 389 -21.49 5.07 -21.35
N VAL A 390 -20.36 4.75 -20.68
CA VAL A 390 -20.22 5.00 -19.23
C VAL A 390 -20.29 6.51 -18.93
N PHE A 391 -19.67 7.34 -19.77
CA PHE A 391 -19.72 8.80 -19.62
C PHE A 391 -21.15 9.31 -19.71
N ASN A 392 -21.91 8.91 -20.72
CA ASN A 392 -23.31 9.31 -20.90
C ASN A 392 -24.20 8.80 -19.75
N LEU A 393 -23.93 7.58 -19.26
CA LEU A 393 -24.64 7.05 -18.10
C LEU A 393 -24.30 7.84 -16.82
N LYS A 394 -23.02 8.24 -16.66
CA LYS A 394 -22.58 9.09 -15.53
C LYS A 394 -23.16 10.51 -15.63
N GLU A 395 -23.28 11.07 -16.81
CA GLU A 395 -23.99 12.36 -16.99
C GLU A 395 -25.46 12.25 -16.60
N LYS A 396 -26.14 11.17 -17.05
CA LYS A 396 -27.50 10.89 -16.61
C LYS A 396 -27.60 10.68 -15.11
N LEU A 397 -26.64 9.95 -14.52
CA LEU A 397 -26.57 9.75 -13.08
C LEU A 397 -26.31 11.07 -12.35
N SER A 398 -25.48 11.95 -12.91
CA SER A 398 -25.22 13.29 -12.37
C SER A 398 -26.49 14.17 -12.41
N ALA A 399 -27.31 14.04 -13.44
CA ALA A 399 -28.61 14.74 -13.52
C ALA A 399 -29.59 14.28 -12.42
N TYR A 400 -29.44 13.04 -11.93
CA TYR A 400 -30.22 12.52 -10.79
C TYR A 400 -29.51 12.69 -9.44
N LYS A 401 -28.35 13.37 -9.41
CA LYS A 401 -27.49 13.48 -8.22
C LYS A 401 -28.24 14.06 -7.01
N ASP A 402 -28.97 15.14 -7.22
CA ASP A 402 -29.71 15.80 -6.14
C ASP A 402 -30.81 14.89 -5.60
N ALA A 403 -31.49 14.16 -6.49
CA ALA A 403 -32.52 13.18 -6.06
C ALA A 403 -31.90 11.97 -5.34
N ILE A 404 -30.71 11.50 -5.77
CA ILE A 404 -29.97 10.45 -5.08
C ILE A 404 -29.48 10.93 -3.70
N GLU A 405 -28.96 12.15 -3.64
CA GLU A 405 -28.51 12.75 -2.38
C GLU A 405 -29.68 12.91 -1.41
N CYS A 406 -30.83 13.41 -1.90
CA CYS A 406 -32.05 13.48 -1.12
C CYS A 406 -32.52 12.10 -0.64
N GLN A 407 -32.56 11.09 -1.51
CA GLN A 407 -32.97 9.74 -1.14
C GLN A 407 -32.01 9.11 -0.12
N LYS A 408 -30.70 9.27 -0.31
CA LYS A 408 -29.70 8.81 0.65
C LYS A 408 -29.83 9.51 2.00
N GLU A 409 -30.05 10.84 1.97
CA GLU A 409 -30.27 11.60 3.19
C GLU A 409 -31.54 11.12 3.90
N ILE A 410 -32.63 10.84 3.18
CA ILE A 410 -33.85 10.23 3.70
C ILE A 410 -33.57 8.87 4.34
N ASP A 411 -32.82 7.99 3.66
CA ASP A 411 -32.48 6.66 4.18
C ASP A 411 -31.59 6.74 5.43
N ILE A 412 -30.67 7.70 5.46
CA ILE A 412 -29.84 7.97 6.64
C ILE A 412 -30.70 8.50 7.78
N LEU A 413 -31.56 9.49 7.50
CA LEU A 413 -32.48 10.06 8.50
C LEU A 413 -33.42 9.00 9.05
N LYS A 414 -33.91 8.08 8.21
CA LYS A 414 -34.75 6.96 8.63
C LYS A 414 -33.99 6.01 9.54
N LYS A 415 -32.78 5.57 9.16
CA LYS A 415 -31.91 4.73 10.01
C LYS A 415 -31.56 5.42 11.32
N LEU A 416 -31.28 6.73 11.27
CA LEU A 416 -30.96 7.51 12.45
C LEU A 416 -32.19 7.62 13.37
N SER A 417 -33.38 7.81 12.79
CA SER A 417 -34.67 7.84 13.52
C SER A 417 -34.96 6.48 14.15
N GLU A 418 -34.75 5.37 13.42
CA GLU A 418 -34.91 4.01 13.95
C GLU A 418 -33.92 3.75 15.10
N GLN A 419 -32.63 4.17 14.93
CA GLN A 419 -31.63 4.08 15.99
C GLN A 419 -32.03 4.92 17.23
N LYS A 420 -32.46 6.16 17.02
CA LYS A 420 -32.90 7.02 18.12
C LYS A 420 -34.15 6.50 18.83
N THR A 421 -35.05 5.88 18.08
CA THR A 421 -36.23 5.21 18.64
C THR A 421 -35.81 3.96 19.43
N ALA A 422 -34.87 3.19 18.96
CA ALA A 422 -34.31 2.05 19.70
C ALA A 422 -33.59 2.52 20.97
N ASP A 423 -32.76 3.58 20.90
CA ASP A 423 -32.11 4.21 22.05
C ASP A 423 -33.14 4.66 23.10
N MET A 424 -34.30 5.19 22.66
CA MET A 424 -35.38 5.63 23.54
C MET A 424 -36.06 4.45 24.22
N ILE A 425 -36.34 3.36 23.49
CA ILE A 425 -36.92 2.13 24.03
C ILE A 425 -35.96 1.49 25.03
N GLU A 426 -34.66 1.39 24.69
CA GLU A 426 -33.61 0.87 25.57
C GLU A 426 -33.52 1.71 26.87
N ASN A 427 -33.57 3.04 26.75
CA ASN A 427 -33.59 3.95 27.91
C ASN A 427 -34.87 3.80 28.76
N ASP A 428 -35.99 3.38 28.17
CA ASP A 428 -37.25 3.16 28.90
C ASP A 428 -37.33 1.76 29.56
N THR A 429 -36.73 0.74 28.94
CA THR A 429 -36.72 -0.64 29.46
C THR A 429 -35.70 -0.86 30.56
N ASP A 430 -34.69 0.04 30.69
CA ASP A 430 -33.67 -0.04 31.72
C ASP A 430 -34.17 0.39 33.10
N GLU A 431 -35.05 -0.40 33.71
CA GLU A 431 -35.37 -0.23 35.14
C GLU A 431 -34.27 -0.76 36.07
N GLU A 432 -33.34 -1.57 35.59
CA GLU A 432 -32.21 -2.12 36.38
C GLU A 432 -30.86 -2.22 35.66
N SER A 433 -30.74 -1.85 34.40
CA SER A 433 -29.46 -1.93 33.72
C SER A 433 -28.58 -0.73 34.08
N GLU A 434 -27.38 -1.01 34.60
CA GLU A 434 -26.32 -0.01 34.75
C GLU A 434 -26.12 0.72 33.42
N LEU A 435 -26.23 2.06 33.43
CA LEU A 435 -25.97 2.90 32.25
C LEU A 435 -24.61 2.53 31.66
N LYS A 436 -24.65 1.83 30.57
CA LYS A 436 -23.42 1.41 29.86
C LYS A 436 -22.77 2.61 29.20
N PHE A 437 -21.47 2.71 29.32
CA PHE A 437 -20.70 3.77 28.68
C PHE A 437 -20.58 3.53 27.17
N LYS A 438 -21.20 4.40 26.39
CA LYS A 438 -21.16 4.36 24.93
C LYS A 438 -20.10 5.33 24.40
N VAL A 439 -18.83 4.89 24.39
CA VAL A 439 -17.69 5.73 24.05
C VAL A 439 -17.80 6.44 22.69
N LYS A 440 -18.44 5.82 21.71
CA LYS A 440 -18.60 6.40 20.38
C LYS A 440 -19.47 7.66 20.37
N GLU A 441 -20.39 7.80 21.31
CA GLU A 441 -21.25 8.99 21.40
C GLU A 441 -20.45 10.27 21.71
N HIS A 442 -19.32 10.12 22.40
CA HIS A 442 -18.40 11.21 22.72
C HIS A 442 -17.47 11.64 21.57
N LEU A 443 -17.52 10.96 20.43
CA LEU A 443 -16.82 11.41 19.23
C LEU A 443 -17.58 12.56 18.58
N ASP A 444 -16.87 13.66 18.34
CA ASP A 444 -17.44 14.83 17.69
C ASP A 444 -17.84 14.50 16.24
N TYR A 445 -19.02 14.97 15.86
CA TYR A 445 -19.52 14.81 14.50
C TYR A 445 -18.66 15.56 13.47
N SER A 446 -18.06 16.69 13.86
CA SER A 446 -17.14 17.44 13.02
C SER A 446 -15.92 16.60 12.62
N PHE A 447 -15.36 15.84 13.57
CA PHE A 447 -14.26 14.90 13.31
C PHE A 447 -14.64 13.87 12.25
N ILE A 448 -15.80 13.23 12.37
CA ILE A 448 -16.28 12.22 11.44
C ILE A 448 -16.45 12.80 10.03
N ASN A 449 -17.03 13.99 9.92
CA ASN A 449 -17.23 14.66 8.64
C ASN A 449 -15.91 15.10 8.00
N GLU A 450 -15.02 15.72 8.77
CA GLU A 450 -13.72 16.16 8.25
C GLU A 450 -12.86 14.98 7.83
N LEU A 451 -12.90 13.87 8.57
CA LEU A 451 -12.22 12.64 8.20
C LEU A 451 -12.78 12.06 6.90
N SER A 452 -14.11 12.02 6.75
CA SER A 452 -14.80 11.58 5.53
C SER A 452 -14.39 12.43 4.33
N ASN A 453 -14.40 13.74 4.47
CA ASN A 453 -14.02 14.69 3.42
C ASN A 453 -12.53 14.61 3.08
N GLY A 454 -11.69 14.47 4.10
CA GLY A 454 -10.25 14.31 3.91
C GLY A 454 -9.91 13.02 3.13
N ILE A 455 -10.57 11.91 3.47
CA ILE A 455 -10.39 10.64 2.76
C ILE A 455 -10.90 10.76 1.32
N LYS A 456 -12.07 11.39 1.12
CA LYS A 456 -12.61 11.62 -0.22
C LYS A 456 -11.63 12.42 -1.08
N SER A 457 -11.18 13.56 -0.58
CA SER A 457 -10.22 14.41 -1.29
C SER A 457 -8.89 13.70 -1.57
N PHE A 458 -8.41 12.86 -0.63
CA PHE A 458 -7.20 12.08 -0.85
C PHE A 458 -7.38 11.06 -1.98
N LEU A 459 -8.50 10.34 -2.01
CA LEU A 459 -8.82 9.38 -3.06
C LEU A 459 -8.99 10.05 -4.43
N GLU A 460 -9.63 11.22 -4.48
CA GLU A 460 -9.76 12.03 -5.69
C GLU A 460 -8.38 12.45 -6.24
N ASN A 461 -7.49 12.91 -5.36
CA ASN A 461 -6.12 13.30 -5.74
C ASN A 461 -5.27 12.10 -6.20
N CYS A 462 -5.59 10.90 -5.73
CA CYS A 462 -4.96 9.67 -6.20
C CYS A 462 -5.62 9.10 -7.47
N ASN A 463 -6.54 9.82 -8.09
CA ASN A 463 -7.30 9.39 -9.27
C ASN A 463 -7.99 8.03 -9.07
N TYR A 464 -8.59 7.82 -7.87
CA TYR A 464 -9.36 6.63 -7.62
C TYR A 464 -10.61 6.60 -8.51
N ASP A 465 -10.70 5.55 -9.35
CA ASP A 465 -11.72 5.45 -10.38
C ASP A 465 -13.14 5.39 -9.79
N ASN A 466 -14.06 6.11 -10.42
CA ASN A 466 -15.50 6.07 -10.12
C ASN A 466 -15.87 6.41 -8.67
N LEU A 467 -15.13 7.33 -8.02
CA LEU A 467 -15.44 7.78 -6.67
C LEU A 467 -16.71 8.64 -6.66
N LEU A 468 -17.79 8.14 -6.06
CA LEU A 468 -19.04 8.86 -5.89
C LEU A 468 -19.19 9.42 -4.47
N SER A 469 -18.96 8.58 -3.47
CA SER A 469 -19.12 8.97 -2.06
C SER A 469 -18.13 8.26 -1.15
N VAL A 470 -17.69 8.95 -0.11
CA VAL A 470 -16.92 8.39 1.00
C VAL A 470 -17.59 8.82 2.29
N ILE A 471 -17.81 7.88 3.18
CA ILE A 471 -18.36 8.11 4.51
C ILE A 471 -17.49 7.36 5.50
N PHE A 472 -17.07 8.01 6.56
CA PHE A 472 -16.48 7.35 7.71
C PHE A 472 -17.62 6.93 8.66
N ASP A 473 -17.86 5.62 8.74
CA ASP A 473 -18.92 5.07 9.59
C ASP A 473 -18.47 5.04 11.04
N LYS A 474 -19.16 5.82 11.88
CA LYS A 474 -18.94 5.87 13.33
C LYS A 474 -19.22 4.52 14.01
N ALA A 475 -20.15 3.73 13.49
CA ALA A 475 -20.51 2.43 14.08
C ALA A 475 -19.39 1.40 13.92
N ASP A 476 -18.80 1.31 12.75
CA ASP A 476 -17.71 0.39 12.47
C ASP A 476 -16.32 1.03 12.68
N MET A 477 -16.26 2.36 12.88
CA MET A 477 -15.01 3.15 12.89
C MET A 477 -14.17 2.88 11.64
N ASP A 478 -14.83 2.81 10.50
CA ASP A 478 -14.19 2.45 9.22
C ASP A 478 -14.87 3.17 8.04
N ILE A 479 -14.32 3.03 6.85
CA ILE A 479 -14.80 3.71 5.65
C ILE A 479 -15.84 2.89 4.88
N VAL A 480 -16.77 3.60 4.30
CA VAL A 480 -17.74 3.11 3.31
C VAL A 480 -17.54 3.93 2.03
N ILE A 481 -17.20 3.27 0.94
CA ILE A 481 -16.95 3.89 -0.36
C ILE A 481 -18.04 3.47 -1.34
N ASN A 482 -18.69 4.43 -1.98
CA ASN A 482 -19.78 4.19 -2.93
C ASN A 482 -20.89 3.27 -2.35
N GLY A 483 -21.19 3.41 -1.06
CA GLY A 483 -22.17 2.59 -0.34
C GLY A 483 -21.70 1.18 0.00
N LYS A 484 -20.45 0.80 -0.31
CA LYS A 484 -19.87 -0.51 0.01
C LYS A 484 -18.90 -0.41 1.18
N LYS A 485 -19.01 -1.31 2.15
CA LYS A 485 -18.03 -1.43 3.23
C LYS A 485 -16.67 -1.87 2.70
N LYS A 486 -15.61 -1.41 3.31
CA LYS A 486 -14.23 -1.82 2.97
C LYS A 486 -14.06 -3.34 2.96
N SER A 487 -14.67 -4.07 3.89
CA SER A 487 -14.61 -5.52 4.01
C SER A 487 -15.08 -6.30 2.77
N SER A 488 -15.80 -5.65 1.85
CA SER A 488 -16.21 -6.28 0.58
C SER A 488 -15.11 -6.28 -0.50
N ASN A 489 -13.94 -5.71 -0.20
CA ASN A 489 -12.85 -5.59 -1.17
C ASN A 489 -11.73 -6.60 -0.90
N GLY A 490 -10.91 -6.87 -1.91
CA GLY A 490 -9.74 -7.72 -1.78
C GLY A 490 -8.61 -7.07 -0.95
N LYS A 491 -7.62 -7.88 -0.53
CA LYS A 491 -6.52 -7.47 0.35
C LYS A 491 -5.73 -6.26 -0.15
N GLY A 492 -5.50 -6.13 -1.47
CA GLY A 492 -4.80 -4.98 -2.06
C GLY A 492 -5.56 -3.68 -1.85
N TYR A 493 -6.87 -3.68 -2.09
CA TYR A 493 -7.72 -2.53 -1.82
C TYR A 493 -7.80 -2.21 -0.32
N ASN A 494 -7.86 -3.25 0.54
CA ASN A 494 -7.84 -3.04 1.98
C ASN A 494 -6.54 -2.37 2.43
N ALA A 495 -5.39 -2.79 1.90
CA ALA A 495 -4.10 -2.15 2.18
C ALA A 495 -4.09 -0.68 1.76
N TYR A 496 -4.58 -0.40 0.58
CA TYR A 496 -4.70 0.96 0.06
C TYR A 496 -5.61 1.82 0.94
N PHE A 497 -6.82 1.35 1.24
CA PHE A 497 -7.79 2.10 2.05
C PHE A 497 -7.33 2.30 3.50
N ASN A 498 -6.74 1.28 4.12
CA ASN A 498 -6.19 1.40 5.46
C ASN A 498 -5.03 2.40 5.49
N SER A 499 -4.21 2.43 4.45
CA SER A 499 -3.15 3.44 4.31
C SER A 499 -3.72 4.85 4.18
N VAL A 500 -4.75 5.03 3.35
CA VAL A 500 -5.43 6.32 3.18
C VAL A 500 -6.04 6.80 4.50
N VAL A 501 -6.76 5.92 5.21
CA VAL A 501 -7.35 6.25 6.52
C VAL A 501 -6.25 6.68 7.50
N ALA A 502 -5.14 5.94 7.59
CA ALA A 502 -4.05 6.27 8.50
C ALA A 502 -3.37 7.59 8.14
N ILE A 503 -3.14 7.86 6.86
CA ILE A 503 -2.54 9.12 6.38
C ILE A 503 -3.46 10.30 6.67
N VAL A 504 -4.75 10.19 6.36
CA VAL A 504 -5.71 11.28 6.58
C VAL A 504 -5.93 11.51 8.08
N LEU A 505 -6.02 10.45 8.88
CA LEU A 505 -6.08 10.54 10.33
C LEU A 505 -4.84 11.25 10.89
N SER A 506 -3.65 10.86 10.46
CA SER A 506 -2.39 11.50 10.89
C SER A 506 -2.37 13.00 10.57
N ARG A 507 -2.77 13.40 9.35
CA ARG A 507 -2.88 14.82 8.95
C ARG A 507 -3.93 15.57 9.75
N TYR A 508 -5.06 14.93 10.04
CA TYR A 508 -6.07 15.51 10.90
C TYR A 508 -5.54 15.76 12.32
N MET A 509 -4.84 14.76 12.88
CA MET A 509 -4.23 14.86 14.21
C MET A 509 -3.21 15.99 14.27
N GLU A 510 -2.36 16.11 13.27
CA GLU A 510 -1.34 17.18 13.19
C GLU A 510 -1.98 18.58 13.17
N SER A 511 -3.11 18.75 12.46
CA SER A 511 -3.71 20.07 12.23
C SER A 511 -4.76 20.48 13.26
N LYS A 512 -5.45 19.53 13.90
CA LYS A 512 -6.67 19.80 14.68
C LYS A 512 -6.65 19.21 16.09
N ALA A 513 -5.90 18.12 16.33
CA ALA A 513 -5.91 17.46 17.62
C ALA A 513 -5.10 18.24 18.66
N LYS A 514 -5.48 18.10 19.91
CA LYS A 514 -4.74 18.68 21.04
C LYS A 514 -3.37 18.00 21.20
N TYR A 515 -3.30 16.69 20.95
CA TYR A 515 -2.08 15.90 21.02
C TYR A 515 -1.93 15.07 19.73
N SER A 516 -0.84 15.28 19.00
CA SER A 516 -0.54 14.53 17.80
C SER A 516 0.62 13.57 18.03
N PRO A 517 0.53 12.30 17.64
CA PRO A 517 1.64 11.38 17.71
C PRO A 517 2.84 11.74 16.84
N ASP A 518 2.67 12.58 15.81
CA ASP A 518 3.70 13.07 14.88
C ASP A 518 4.52 11.97 14.19
N PHE A 519 3.99 10.76 14.08
CA PHE A 519 4.63 9.69 13.33
C PHE A 519 3.59 8.82 12.62
N LEU A 520 3.98 8.24 11.48
CA LEU A 520 3.18 7.26 10.75
C LEU A 520 4.10 6.19 10.16
N VAL A 521 3.78 4.93 10.39
CA VAL A 521 4.51 3.78 9.83
C VAL A 521 3.53 2.87 9.10
N LEU A 522 3.79 2.62 7.82
CA LEU A 522 3.00 1.72 6.97
C LEU A 522 3.89 0.58 6.49
N ASP A 523 3.61 -0.64 6.93
CA ASP A 523 4.33 -1.82 6.48
C ASP A 523 3.61 -2.44 5.29
N SER A 524 4.27 -2.45 4.15
CA SER A 524 3.75 -3.02 2.90
C SER A 524 2.42 -2.38 2.43
N PRO A 525 2.36 -1.05 2.28
CA PRO A 525 1.14 -0.35 1.88
C PRO A 525 0.71 -0.66 0.44
N ILE A 526 1.63 -1.17 -0.37
CA ILE A 526 1.39 -1.60 -1.75
C ILE A 526 1.66 -3.10 -1.83
N LEU A 527 0.65 -3.86 -2.19
CA LEU A 527 0.77 -5.28 -2.49
C LEU A 527 1.00 -5.42 -4.00
N SER A 528 2.12 -6.02 -4.36
CA SER A 528 2.44 -6.37 -5.74
C SER A 528 1.69 -7.62 -6.19
#